data_93a4623342d7a9580a5d8fe9af47a7a2
#
_entry.id   93a4623342d7a9580a5d8fe9af47a7a2
#
_cell.length_a   1.000
_cell.length_b   1.000
_cell.length_c   1.000
_cell.angle_alpha   90.00
_cell.angle_beta   90.00
_cell.angle_gamma   90.00
#
_symmetry.space_group_name_H-M   'P 1'
#
loop_
_entity.id
_entity.type
_entity.pdbx_description
1 polymer ?
#
loop_
_entity_poly.entity_id
_entity_poly.type
_entity_poly.pdbx_seq_one_letter_code
_entity_poly.pdbx_strand_id
1 'polypeptide(L)'
;ISISVDSKKFQYTEEIFKSKENLITYMPRKNRNHANKLLFILKQHLPKNWEIKILDNLTESEVIKFLKKSKIFLSFAELEGFGLPAVEAALSGNFVIGYTGESGKEYWDPPIFDEVFSGDIRAFTNKVINKVKDLDKSSYVFDKLKPYVSKLANKYSVEKEQRSLLSLIESIKNF
;
A
#
# COMPACT_ATOMS: atom_id res chain seq x y z
N ILE A 1 5.66 -4.38 -21.11
CA ILE A 1 4.20 -4.16 -20.94
C ILE A 1 3.99 -3.56 -19.56
N SER A 2 3.27 -2.44 -19.47
CA SER A 2 2.86 -1.84 -18.19
C SER A 2 1.63 -2.58 -17.64
N ILE A 3 1.55 -2.72 -16.32
CA ILE A 3 0.36 -3.22 -15.64
C ILE A 3 -0.48 -2.02 -15.21
N SER A 4 -1.81 -2.12 -15.29
CA SER A 4 -2.71 -1.09 -14.78
C SER A 4 -3.38 -1.49 -13.47
N VAL A 5 -3.71 -0.47 -12.68
CA VAL A 5 -4.57 -0.58 -11.51
C VAL A 5 -5.77 0.34 -11.71
N ASP A 6 -6.96 -0.12 -11.36
CA ASP A 6 -8.18 0.68 -11.47
C ASP A 6 -8.16 1.84 -10.46
N SER A 7 -7.53 2.93 -10.88
CA SER A 7 -7.39 4.12 -10.04
C SER A 7 -8.73 4.79 -9.69
N LYS A 8 -9.83 4.48 -10.41
CA LYS A 8 -11.17 4.98 -10.07
C LYS A 8 -11.73 4.29 -8.84
N LYS A 9 -11.49 2.97 -8.70
CA LYS A 9 -11.89 2.21 -7.51
C LYS A 9 -11.11 2.63 -6.27
N PHE A 10 -9.80 2.84 -6.40
CA PHE A 10 -8.86 3.16 -5.32
C PHE A 10 -8.51 4.64 -5.26
N GLN A 11 -9.42 5.50 -5.69
CA GLN A 11 -9.17 6.93 -5.80
C GLN A 11 -8.93 7.59 -4.43
N TYR A 12 -7.84 8.35 -4.31
CA TYR A 12 -7.54 9.21 -3.17
C TYR A 12 -8.11 10.61 -3.40
N THR A 13 -9.17 10.93 -2.68
CA THR A 13 -9.84 12.25 -2.72
C THR A 13 -9.68 12.97 -1.39
N GLU A 14 -10.00 14.26 -1.37
CA GLU A 14 -10.00 15.04 -0.12
C GLU A 14 -11.02 14.51 0.90
N GLU A 15 -12.15 13.99 0.44
CA GLU A 15 -13.16 13.35 1.30
C GLU A 15 -12.60 12.08 1.96
N ILE A 16 -11.89 11.25 1.16
CA ILE A 16 -11.24 10.06 1.68
C ILE A 16 -10.16 10.44 2.69
N PHE A 17 -9.38 11.47 2.41
CA PHE A 17 -8.42 12.00 3.38
C PHE A 17 -9.09 12.34 4.72
N LYS A 18 -10.20 13.08 4.70
CA LYS A 18 -10.95 13.48 5.90
C LYS A 18 -11.59 12.30 6.64
N SER A 19 -11.86 11.19 5.93
CA SER A 19 -12.47 9.98 6.49
C SER A 19 -11.46 8.95 7.01
N LYS A 20 -10.16 9.23 6.95
CA LYS A 20 -9.12 8.33 7.44
C LYS A 20 -9.19 8.13 8.95
N GLU A 21 -9.21 6.87 9.36
CA GLU A 21 -9.24 6.42 10.74
C GLU A 21 -7.84 5.97 11.19
N ASN A 22 -7.57 5.94 12.48
CA ASN A 22 -6.34 5.36 13.05
C ASN A 22 -6.37 3.84 12.92
N LEU A 23 -6.34 3.38 11.69
CA LEU A 23 -6.49 1.99 11.29
C LEU A 23 -5.26 1.52 10.50
N ILE A 24 -4.74 0.39 10.92
CA ILE A 24 -3.71 -0.38 10.22
C ILE A 24 -4.39 -1.58 9.58
N THR A 25 -4.17 -1.79 8.29
CA THR A 25 -4.71 -2.95 7.57
C THR A 25 -3.59 -3.84 7.02
N TYR A 26 -3.88 -5.13 6.83
CA TYR A 26 -2.98 -6.07 6.19
C TYR A 26 -3.74 -7.27 5.62
N MET A 27 -3.13 -7.95 4.64
CA MET A 27 -3.63 -9.20 4.09
C MET A 27 -2.77 -10.38 4.57
N PRO A 28 -3.36 -11.42 5.22
CA PRO A 28 -2.61 -12.48 5.88
C PRO A 28 -2.14 -13.60 4.93
N ARG A 29 -2.48 -13.51 3.64
CA ARG A 29 -2.33 -14.59 2.67
C ARG A 29 -0.88 -15.03 2.47
N LYS A 30 0.09 -14.13 2.67
CA LYS A 30 1.53 -14.39 2.57
C LYS A 30 2.23 -14.10 3.90
N ASN A 31 3.26 -14.86 4.21
CA ASN A 31 4.08 -14.70 5.41
C ASN A 31 3.29 -14.57 6.73
N ARG A 32 2.27 -15.40 6.91
CA ARG A 32 1.43 -15.40 8.13
C ARG A 32 2.25 -15.46 9.42
N ASN A 33 3.38 -16.18 9.42
CA ASN A 33 4.26 -16.27 10.58
C ASN A 33 4.91 -14.92 10.92
N HIS A 34 5.40 -14.17 9.90
CA HIS A 34 5.96 -12.84 10.12
C HIS A 34 4.86 -11.87 10.57
N ALA A 35 3.68 -11.93 9.94
CA ALA A 35 2.54 -11.12 10.35
C ALA A 35 2.19 -11.37 11.83
N ASN A 36 2.05 -12.63 12.25
CA ASN A 36 1.70 -12.96 13.64
C ASN A 36 2.73 -12.43 14.65
N LYS A 37 4.03 -12.58 14.36
CA LYS A 37 5.11 -12.05 15.21
C LYS A 37 5.05 -10.52 15.32
N LEU A 38 4.93 -9.85 14.18
CA LEU A 38 4.83 -8.39 14.14
C LEU A 38 3.61 -7.90 14.92
N LEU A 39 2.43 -8.49 14.67
CA LEU A 39 1.18 -8.08 15.29
C LEU A 39 1.18 -8.31 16.81
N PHE A 40 1.81 -9.39 17.28
CA PHE A 40 1.96 -9.64 18.70
C PHE A 40 2.73 -8.49 19.38
N ILE A 41 3.81 -8.01 18.76
CA ILE A 41 4.60 -6.90 19.29
C ILE A 41 3.82 -5.58 19.17
N LEU A 42 3.22 -5.30 17.99
CA LEU A 42 2.48 -4.06 17.76
C LEU A 42 1.33 -3.86 18.75
N LYS A 43 0.57 -4.91 19.08
CA LYS A 43 -0.53 -4.84 20.05
C LYS A 43 -0.10 -4.34 21.43
N GLN A 44 1.16 -4.50 21.78
CA GLN A 44 1.71 -4.05 23.08
C GLN A 44 2.19 -2.60 23.06
N HIS A 45 2.45 -2.04 21.86
CA HIS A 45 3.10 -0.75 21.70
C HIS A 45 2.24 0.30 20.99
N LEU A 46 1.14 -0.12 20.36
CA LEU A 46 0.23 0.81 19.70
C LEU A 46 -0.58 1.62 20.72
N PRO A 47 -0.82 2.91 20.47
CA PRO A 47 -1.74 3.71 21.24
C PRO A 47 -3.17 3.10 21.20
N LYS A 48 -3.95 3.29 22.26
CA LYS A 48 -5.29 2.72 22.40
C LYS A 48 -6.30 3.18 21.33
N ASN A 49 -6.03 4.31 20.69
CA ASN A 49 -6.84 4.87 19.62
C ASN A 49 -6.47 4.33 18.23
N TRP A 50 -5.55 3.35 18.14
CA TRP A 50 -5.20 2.68 16.90
C TRP A 50 -5.73 1.26 16.87
N GLU A 51 -6.30 0.87 15.73
CA GLU A 51 -6.81 -0.48 15.49
C GLU A 51 -6.03 -1.19 14.39
N ILE A 52 -6.01 -2.52 14.46
CA ILE A 52 -5.46 -3.39 13.40
C ILE A 52 -6.58 -4.25 12.85
N LYS A 53 -6.80 -4.18 11.54
CA LYS A 53 -7.80 -4.98 10.82
C LYS A 53 -7.15 -5.90 9.81
N ILE A 54 -7.46 -7.18 9.93
CA ILE A 54 -7.13 -8.19 8.92
C ILE A 54 -8.12 -8.12 7.75
N LEU A 55 -7.60 -8.08 6.52
CA LEU A 55 -8.40 -8.15 5.29
C LEU A 55 -8.32 -9.58 4.75
N ASP A 56 -9.15 -10.44 5.30
CA ASP A 56 -9.24 -11.87 4.94
C ASP A 56 -10.70 -12.26 4.71
N ASN A 57 -10.94 -13.07 3.69
CA ASN A 57 -12.28 -13.54 3.30
C ASN A 57 -13.30 -12.39 3.11
N LEU A 58 -12.83 -11.27 2.54
CA LEU A 58 -13.63 -10.10 2.23
C LEU A 58 -13.91 -10.01 0.73
N THR A 59 -15.03 -9.41 0.37
CA THR A 59 -15.31 -9.01 -1.01
C THR A 59 -14.40 -7.86 -1.43
N GLU A 60 -14.21 -7.66 -2.74
CA GLU A 60 -13.42 -6.52 -3.27
C GLU A 60 -13.94 -5.18 -2.71
N SER A 61 -15.25 -5.00 -2.67
CA SER A 61 -15.88 -3.76 -2.16
C SER A 61 -15.57 -3.51 -0.68
N GLU A 62 -15.53 -4.54 0.15
CA GLU A 62 -15.15 -4.43 1.56
C GLU A 62 -13.66 -4.10 1.71
N VAL A 63 -12.79 -4.74 0.92
CA VAL A 63 -11.36 -4.40 0.87
C VAL A 63 -11.16 -2.94 0.54
N ILE A 64 -11.80 -2.44 -0.54
CA ILE A 64 -11.74 -1.02 -0.94
C ILE A 64 -12.19 -0.11 0.20
N LYS A 65 -13.30 -0.44 0.86
CA LYS A 65 -13.83 0.34 1.99
C LYS A 65 -12.81 0.45 3.13
N PHE A 66 -12.15 -0.66 3.51
CA PHE A 66 -11.14 -0.64 4.56
C PHE A 66 -9.87 0.09 4.14
N LEU A 67 -9.39 -0.07 2.90
CA LEU A 67 -8.24 0.67 2.38
C LEU A 67 -8.50 2.18 2.34
N LYS A 68 -9.71 2.63 2.00
CA LYS A 68 -10.09 4.05 2.04
C LYS A 68 -10.11 4.61 3.47
N LYS A 69 -10.44 3.81 4.47
CA LYS A 69 -10.49 4.21 5.87
C LYS A 69 -9.13 4.15 6.58
N SER A 70 -8.28 3.19 6.21
CA SER A 70 -7.00 2.98 6.91
C SER A 70 -5.95 4.01 6.54
N LYS A 71 -5.07 4.32 7.50
CA LYS A 71 -3.89 5.19 7.32
C LYS A 71 -2.65 4.41 6.91
N ILE A 72 -2.54 3.16 7.35
CA ILE A 72 -1.36 2.32 7.12
C ILE A 72 -1.80 0.97 6.58
N PHE A 73 -1.07 0.49 5.57
CA PHE A 73 -1.17 -0.88 5.07
C PHE A 73 0.16 -1.59 5.29
N LEU A 74 0.12 -2.81 5.86
CA LEU A 74 1.32 -3.62 6.07
C LEU A 74 1.45 -4.65 4.94
N SER A 75 2.58 -4.62 4.24
CA SER A 75 2.91 -5.56 3.17
C SER A 75 3.81 -6.67 3.69
N PHE A 76 3.35 -7.90 3.54
CA PHE A 76 4.11 -9.11 3.84
C PHE A 76 4.47 -9.89 2.56
N ALA A 77 4.50 -9.22 1.43
CA ALA A 77 4.82 -9.81 0.14
C ALA A 77 6.26 -10.35 0.15
N GLU A 78 6.47 -11.63 -0.17
CA GLU A 78 7.80 -12.22 -0.23
C GLU A 78 8.28 -12.34 -1.67
N LEU A 79 7.47 -12.96 -2.50
CA LEU A 79 7.70 -13.06 -3.94
C LEU A 79 6.39 -12.77 -4.67
N GLU A 80 6.33 -11.68 -5.37
CA GLU A 80 5.15 -11.21 -6.09
C GLU A 80 5.50 -10.88 -7.53
N GLY A 81 4.55 -11.10 -8.45
CA GLY A 81 4.70 -10.63 -9.83
C GLY A 81 4.67 -9.11 -9.95
N PHE A 82 3.80 -8.41 -9.19
CA PHE A 82 3.69 -6.96 -9.18
C PHE A 82 3.37 -6.39 -7.79
N GLY A 83 2.58 -7.10 -6.98
CA GLY A 83 2.20 -6.62 -5.65
C GLY A 83 1.01 -5.66 -5.67
N LEU A 84 -0.03 -5.98 -6.44
CA LEU A 84 -1.25 -5.16 -6.57
C LEU A 84 -1.78 -4.61 -5.23
N PRO A 85 -1.90 -5.40 -4.14
CA PRO A 85 -2.45 -4.89 -2.89
C PRO A 85 -1.69 -3.69 -2.30
N ALA A 86 -0.37 -3.63 -2.47
CA ALA A 86 0.45 -2.52 -2.01
C ALA A 86 0.16 -1.23 -2.81
N VAL A 87 -0.01 -1.36 -4.14
CA VAL A 87 -0.36 -0.23 -5.02
C VAL A 87 -1.79 0.23 -4.77
N GLU A 88 -2.74 -0.68 -4.62
CA GLU A 88 -4.15 -0.39 -4.31
C GLU A 88 -4.29 0.37 -2.98
N ALA A 89 -3.54 -0.05 -1.95
CA ALA A 89 -3.48 0.64 -0.67
C ALA A 89 -2.89 2.04 -0.81
N ALA A 90 -1.79 2.19 -1.54
CA ALA A 90 -1.17 3.49 -1.80
C ALA A 90 -2.10 4.43 -2.57
N LEU A 91 -2.79 3.94 -3.62
CA LEU A 91 -3.79 4.71 -4.38
C LEU A 91 -4.98 5.13 -3.53
N SER A 92 -5.31 4.36 -2.48
CA SER A 92 -6.32 4.71 -1.49
C SER A 92 -5.80 5.68 -0.40
N GLY A 93 -4.58 6.18 -0.52
CA GLY A 93 -3.97 7.14 0.42
C GLY A 93 -3.43 6.51 1.70
N ASN A 94 -3.02 5.24 1.66
CA ASN A 94 -2.32 4.62 2.78
C ASN A 94 -0.81 4.82 2.67
N PHE A 95 -0.13 4.93 3.82
CA PHE A 95 1.29 4.62 3.91
C PHE A 95 1.46 3.10 3.87
N VAL A 96 2.33 2.62 3.01
CA VAL A 96 2.61 1.19 2.84
C VAL A 96 3.96 0.88 3.47
N ILE A 97 3.97 0.02 4.47
CA ILE A 97 5.19 -0.36 5.19
C ILE A 97 5.37 -1.86 5.07
N GLY A 98 6.57 -2.32 4.75
CA GLY A 98 6.88 -3.75 4.76
C GLY A 98 7.75 -4.25 3.62
N TYR A 99 7.49 -5.46 3.18
CA TYR A 99 8.28 -6.16 2.18
C TYR A 99 7.82 -5.80 0.77
N THR A 100 8.78 -5.57 -0.12
CA THR A 100 8.53 -5.17 -1.52
C THR A 100 8.02 -6.30 -2.41
N GLY A 101 8.24 -7.56 -2.01
CA GLY A 101 7.95 -8.73 -2.85
C GLY A 101 8.85 -8.85 -4.08
N GLU A 102 10.05 -8.28 -4.04
CA GLU A 102 11.07 -8.19 -5.10
C GLU A 102 10.63 -7.35 -6.32
N SER A 103 9.52 -7.65 -6.97
CA SER A 103 8.99 -6.90 -8.11
C SER A 103 8.47 -5.50 -7.73
N GLY A 104 8.11 -5.28 -6.48
CA GLY A 104 7.64 -3.98 -5.99
C GLY A 104 8.72 -2.89 -6.01
N LYS A 105 10.00 -3.24 -6.09
CA LYS A 105 11.13 -2.30 -6.09
C LYS A 105 10.99 -1.16 -7.12
N GLU A 106 10.29 -1.39 -8.22
CA GLU A 106 10.10 -0.39 -9.28
C GLU A 106 9.18 0.79 -8.89
N TYR A 107 8.37 0.66 -7.82
CA TYR A 107 7.46 1.71 -7.36
C TYR A 107 7.59 2.02 -5.87
N TRP A 108 8.45 1.31 -5.15
CA TRP A 108 8.57 1.40 -3.70
C TRP A 108 9.39 2.63 -3.28
N ASP A 109 8.84 3.83 -3.54
CA ASP A 109 9.50 5.10 -3.27
C ASP A 109 8.88 5.84 -2.07
N PRO A 110 9.71 6.48 -1.21
CA PRO A 110 9.19 7.41 -0.21
C PRO A 110 8.44 8.60 -0.85
N PRO A 111 7.49 9.22 -0.14
CA PRO A 111 7.08 9.01 1.24
C PRO A 111 5.97 7.98 1.44
N ILE A 112 5.38 7.43 0.35
CA ILE A 112 4.26 6.49 0.41
C ILE A 112 4.72 5.14 0.94
N PHE A 113 5.81 4.65 0.39
CA PHE A 113 6.32 3.33 0.67
C PHE A 113 7.54 3.39 1.60
N ASP A 114 7.56 2.52 2.58
CA ASP A 114 8.65 2.37 3.55
C ASP A 114 9.09 0.91 3.59
N GLU A 115 10.17 0.61 2.86
CA GLU A 115 10.67 -0.74 2.66
C GLU A 115 11.26 -1.34 3.95
N VAL A 116 10.99 -2.62 4.15
CA VAL A 116 11.63 -3.45 5.18
C VAL A 116 12.18 -4.70 4.52
N PHE A 117 13.38 -5.11 4.86
CA PHE A 117 13.92 -6.39 4.42
C PHE A 117 13.10 -7.56 4.96
N SER A 118 12.84 -8.56 4.10
CA SER A 118 12.06 -9.73 4.49
C SER A 118 12.68 -10.42 5.71
N GLY A 119 11.86 -10.65 6.74
CA GLY A 119 12.27 -11.26 7.99
C GLY A 119 12.76 -10.31 9.08
N ASP A 120 13.05 -9.05 8.79
CA ASP A 120 13.45 -8.07 9.81
C ASP A 120 12.21 -7.52 10.55
N ILE A 121 11.69 -8.35 11.46
CA ILE A 121 10.52 -8.01 12.28
C ILE A 121 10.80 -6.80 13.18
N ARG A 122 12.03 -6.63 13.65
CA ARG A 122 12.41 -5.50 14.51
C ARG A 122 12.36 -4.17 13.76
N ALA A 123 12.98 -4.10 12.59
CA ALA A 123 12.91 -2.91 11.74
C ALA A 123 11.46 -2.62 11.33
N PHE A 124 10.69 -3.65 10.96
CA PHE A 124 9.29 -3.51 10.60
C PHE A 124 8.48 -2.89 11.74
N THR A 125 8.60 -3.45 12.95
CA THR A 125 7.92 -2.91 14.15
C THR A 125 8.27 -1.44 14.38
N ASN A 126 9.56 -1.12 14.35
CA ASN A 126 10.02 0.25 14.61
C ASN A 126 9.47 1.24 13.57
N LYS A 127 9.47 0.88 12.28
CA LYS A 127 8.93 1.72 11.21
C LYS A 127 7.44 1.98 11.40
N VAL A 128 6.65 0.95 11.73
CA VAL A 128 5.20 1.12 11.99
C VAL A 128 4.98 2.02 13.20
N ILE A 129 5.66 1.78 14.32
CA ILE A 129 5.50 2.60 15.53
C ILE A 129 5.89 4.06 15.28
N ASN A 130 6.98 4.30 14.56
CA ASN A 130 7.41 5.65 14.22
C ASN A 130 6.39 6.35 13.32
N LYS A 131 5.87 5.66 12.30
CA LYS A 131 4.83 6.20 11.44
C LYS A 131 3.56 6.54 12.20
N VAL A 132 3.12 5.67 13.13
CA VAL A 132 1.98 5.94 14.01
C VAL A 132 2.22 7.20 14.83
N LYS A 133 3.38 7.35 15.47
CA LYS A 133 3.74 8.54 16.23
C LYS A 133 3.74 9.83 15.38
N ASP A 134 4.21 9.75 14.15
CA ASP A 134 4.23 10.88 13.23
C ASP A 134 2.80 11.28 12.83
N LEU A 135 1.93 10.30 12.58
CA LEU A 135 0.52 10.52 12.23
C LEU A 135 -0.30 11.06 13.39
N ASP A 136 0.02 10.70 14.63
CA ASP A 136 -0.63 11.26 15.83
C ASP A 136 -0.23 12.72 16.10
N LYS A 137 1.00 13.09 15.69
CA LYS A 137 1.49 14.47 15.88
C LYS A 137 0.97 15.45 14.84
N SER A 138 0.65 15.00 13.62
CA SER A 138 0.31 15.91 12.52
C SER A 138 -0.49 15.22 11.40
N SER A 139 -1.73 15.69 11.18
CA SER A 139 -2.53 15.37 9.98
C SER A 139 -1.89 15.88 8.68
N TYR A 140 -1.00 16.86 8.78
CA TYR A 140 -0.25 17.47 7.68
C TYR A 140 0.54 16.46 6.83
N VAL A 141 0.89 15.31 7.39
CA VAL A 141 1.63 14.26 6.66
C VAL A 141 0.85 13.73 5.46
N PHE A 142 -0.50 13.71 5.53
CA PHE A 142 -1.34 13.23 4.43
C PHE A 142 -1.38 14.18 3.22
N ASP A 143 -1.35 15.48 3.43
CA ASP A 143 -1.37 16.48 2.33
C ASP A 143 -0.12 16.32 1.45
N LYS A 144 0.99 15.85 2.02
CA LYS A 144 2.20 15.56 1.28
C LYS A 144 2.08 14.33 0.38
N LEU A 145 1.13 13.42 0.62
CA LEU A 145 0.97 12.20 -0.20
C LEU A 145 0.31 12.47 -1.54
N LYS A 146 -0.59 13.45 -1.62
CA LYS A 146 -1.40 13.71 -2.81
C LYS A 146 -0.61 13.76 -4.13
N PRO A 147 0.50 14.49 -4.25
CA PRO A 147 1.30 14.53 -5.48
C PRO A 147 1.87 13.16 -5.86
N TYR A 148 2.30 12.39 -4.87
CA TYR A 148 2.91 11.09 -5.07
C TYR A 148 1.87 10.03 -5.44
N VAL A 149 0.70 10.05 -4.80
CA VAL A 149 -0.44 9.19 -5.17
C VAL A 149 -0.88 9.47 -6.60
N SER A 150 -0.98 10.76 -7.00
CA SER A 150 -1.31 11.14 -8.36
C SER A 150 -0.27 10.66 -9.37
N LYS A 151 1.02 10.76 -9.05
CA LYS A 151 2.11 10.23 -9.88
C LYS A 151 2.00 8.72 -10.05
N LEU A 152 1.71 8.00 -8.97
CA LEU A 152 1.54 6.55 -8.97
C LEU A 152 0.32 6.15 -9.83
N ALA A 153 -0.84 6.81 -9.65
CA ALA A 153 -2.03 6.58 -10.45
C ALA A 153 -1.78 6.79 -11.95
N ASN A 154 -1.07 7.84 -12.31
CA ASN A 154 -0.69 8.11 -13.71
C ASN A 154 0.29 7.06 -14.25
N LYS A 155 1.23 6.57 -13.41
CA LYS A 155 2.22 5.55 -13.81
C LYS A 155 1.55 4.23 -14.18
N TYR A 156 0.51 3.83 -13.44
CA TYR A 156 -0.19 2.56 -13.59
C TYR A 156 -1.63 2.74 -14.07
N SER A 157 -1.86 3.69 -14.95
CA SER A 157 -3.18 3.92 -15.54
C SER A 157 -3.46 2.96 -16.69
N VAL A 158 -4.76 2.71 -16.94
CA VAL A 158 -5.24 1.88 -18.05
C VAL A 158 -4.76 2.44 -19.39
N GLU A 159 -4.74 3.76 -19.53
CA GLU A 159 -4.27 4.42 -20.76
C GLU A 159 -2.79 4.17 -21.04
N LYS A 160 -1.96 4.07 -19.98
CA LYS A 160 -0.53 3.70 -20.13
C LYS A 160 -0.34 2.24 -20.51
N GLU A 161 -1.10 1.35 -19.91
CA GLU A 161 -1.09 -0.07 -20.27
C GLU A 161 -1.47 -0.26 -21.74
N GLN A 162 -2.58 0.34 -22.18
CA GLN A 162 -3.04 0.29 -23.58
C GLN A 162 -1.97 0.82 -24.54
N ARG A 163 -1.34 1.97 -24.24
CA ARG A 163 -0.26 2.52 -25.07
C ARG A 163 0.94 1.57 -25.14
N SER A 164 1.32 0.96 -24.03
CA SER A 164 2.47 0.02 -24.04
C SER A 164 2.17 -1.25 -24.83
N LEU A 165 0.93 -1.73 -24.81
CA LEU A 165 0.49 -2.86 -25.61
C LEU A 165 0.48 -2.52 -27.12
N LEU A 166 -0.04 -1.36 -27.49
CA LEU A 166 -0.04 -0.91 -28.89
C LEU A 166 1.38 -0.77 -29.45
N SER A 167 2.28 -0.15 -28.69
CA SER A 167 3.69 -0.03 -29.05
C SER A 167 4.36 -1.40 -29.25
N LEU A 168 4.04 -2.38 -28.41
CA LEU A 168 4.55 -3.74 -28.57
C LEU A 168 4.03 -4.40 -29.86
N ILE A 169 2.72 -4.27 -30.14
CA ILE A 169 2.09 -4.82 -31.35
C ILE A 169 2.73 -4.19 -32.60
N GLU A 170 2.96 -2.88 -32.61
CA GLU A 170 3.61 -2.18 -33.70
C GLU A 170 5.06 -2.65 -33.90
N SER A 171 5.82 -2.86 -32.83
CA SER A 171 7.17 -3.38 -32.91
C SER A 171 7.23 -4.79 -33.52
N ILE A 172 6.26 -5.66 -33.21
CA ILE A 172 6.19 -7.03 -33.75
C ILE A 172 5.82 -7.02 -35.24
N LYS A 173 4.98 -6.08 -35.69
CA LYS A 173 4.58 -5.99 -37.12
C LYS A 173 5.70 -5.48 -38.02
N ASN A 174 6.70 -4.83 -37.46
CA ASN A 174 7.84 -4.28 -38.20
C ASN A 174 9.05 -5.25 -38.26
N PHE A 175 8.90 -6.46 -37.72
CA PHE A 175 9.79 -7.61 -37.89
C PHE A 175 9.28 -8.55 -38.97
#